data_e17933e98218f3d5887cad01c59cb537
#
_entry.id   e17933e98218f3d5887cad01c59cb537
#
_cell.length_a   1.000
_cell.length_b   1.000
_cell.length_c   1.000
_cell.angle_alpha   90.00
_cell.angle_beta   90.00
_cell.angle_gamma   90.00
#
_symmetry.space_group_name_H-M   'P 1'
#
loop_
_entity.id
_entity.type
_entity.pdbx_description
1 polymer ?
#
loop_
_entity_poly.entity_id
_entity_poly.type
_entity_poly.pdbx_seq_one_letter_code
_entity_poly.pdbx_strand_id
1 'polypeptide(L)'
;MIRTLHKFILLIVYFLTSLIFGQVSLSILEYRPFPDKISLLDIEPTVLSWSIANRFLLLDQNQREMIELGTFGDVTLAGGLGQGGHTYGDLVWMGISPEGIWVLDRIENLISHLDFRLNPVKTEKIEPRIFPENATLDPWGRLFLYSRTYNSIFIFENGSLLEQPFINLSREFEKTIHMKDMSINQDGDLGILSADGEVHFFNRLGQKQNSYPSGIINAEFLTPIRGSWFVFNKLGKGMSVKSQEMVSIPGASVPVIDVATMNRSLAVLSQDHILILNAKFK
;
A
#
# COMPACT_ATOMS: atom_id res chain seq x y z
N MET A 1 30.75 -46.84 13.07
CA MET A 1 31.39 -45.73 12.36
C MET A 1 30.57 -45.21 11.18
N ILE A 2 29.99 -46.03 10.31
CA ILE A 2 29.18 -45.61 9.14
C ILE A 2 27.89 -44.86 9.53
N ARG A 3 27.17 -45.28 10.58
CA ARG A 3 25.92 -44.64 11.05
C ARG A 3 26.10 -43.21 11.64
N THR A 4 27.27 -42.95 12.22
CA THR A 4 27.63 -41.60 12.74
C THR A 4 27.98 -40.66 11.62
N LEU A 5 28.63 -41.14 10.56
CA LEU A 5 28.98 -40.35 9.38
C LEU A 5 27.72 -39.89 8.62
N HIS A 6 26.73 -40.77 8.48
CA HIS A 6 25.44 -40.44 7.83
C HIS A 6 24.65 -39.37 8.58
N LYS A 7 24.65 -39.41 9.92
CA LYS A 7 24.00 -38.38 10.72
C LYS A 7 24.70 -37.03 10.61
N PHE A 8 26.03 -37.02 10.50
CA PHE A 8 26.83 -35.81 10.33
C PHE A 8 26.64 -35.18 8.94
N ILE A 9 26.56 -35.99 7.90
CA ILE A 9 26.28 -35.54 6.52
C ILE A 9 24.85 -34.99 6.42
N LEU A 10 23.84 -35.64 7.03
CA LEU A 10 22.47 -35.13 7.09
C LEU A 10 22.38 -33.81 7.84
N LEU A 11 23.12 -33.61 8.92
CA LEU A 11 23.18 -32.37 9.69
C LEU A 11 23.83 -31.24 8.88
N ILE A 12 24.91 -31.53 8.14
CA ILE A 12 25.57 -30.56 7.26
C ILE A 12 24.68 -30.19 6.09
N VAL A 13 23.99 -31.12 5.48
CA VAL A 13 23.01 -30.86 4.40
C VAL A 13 21.85 -30.03 4.93
N TYR A 14 21.35 -30.31 6.12
CA TYR A 14 20.29 -29.52 6.76
C TYR A 14 20.75 -28.11 7.09
N PHE A 15 22.00 -27.94 7.56
CA PHE A 15 22.60 -26.61 7.80
C PHE A 15 22.89 -25.85 6.50
N LEU A 16 23.33 -26.54 5.45
CA LEU A 16 23.55 -25.92 4.13
C LEU A 16 22.24 -25.53 3.44
N THR A 17 21.17 -26.29 3.60
CA THR A 17 19.86 -25.94 3.06
C THR A 17 19.17 -24.80 3.83
N SER A 18 19.48 -24.62 5.12
CA SER A 18 19.00 -23.46 5.90
C SER A 18 19.70 -22.15 5.57
N LEU A 19 20.82 -22.18 4.86
CA LEU A 19 21.54 -20.99 4.39
C LEU A 19 21.08 -20.47 3.01
N ILE A 20 20.15 -21.17 2.36
CA ILE A 20 19.59 -20.77 1.04
C ILE A 20 18.23 -20.09 1.21
N PHE A 21 17.95 -19.44 2.32
CA PHE A 21 16.84 -18.52 2.39
C PHE A 21 17.24 -17.21 1.67
N GLY A 22 16.55 -16.94 0.59
CA GLY A 22 16.86 -15.85 -0.29
C GLY A 22 16.80 -14.51 0.41
N GLN A 23 17.96 -13.98 0.75
CA GLN A 23 18.07 -12.67 1.36
C GLN A 23 17.55 -11.59 0.40
N VAL A 24 16.52 -10.86 0.81
CA VAL A 24 16.02 -9.72 0.06
C VAL A 24 16.87 -8.50 0.38
N SER A 25 17.36 -7.82 -0.64
CA SER A 25 18.07 -6.56 -0.49
C SER A 25 17.43 -5.48 -1.36
N LEU A 26 17.33 -4.27 -0.81
CA LEU A 26 16.88 -3.08 -1.54
C LEU A 26 18.11 -2.29 -2.01
N SER A 27 18.10 -1.85 -3.26
CA SER A 27 19.15 -0.98 -3.82
C SER A 27 18.53 0.23 -4.48
N ILE A 28 19.13 1.41 -4.27
CA ILE A 28 18.64 2.67 -4.85
C ILE A 28 18.75 2.60 -6.38
N LEU A 29 17.65 2.89 -7.07
CA LEU A 29 17.60 3.08 -8.51
C LEU A 29 17.60 4.57 -8.86
N GLU A 30 16.79 5.35 -8.16
CA GLU A 30 16.57 6.76 -8.48
C GLU A 30 16.25 7.53 -7.19
N TYR A 31 16.70 8.77 -7.14
CA TYR A 31 16.31 9.77 -6.17
C TYR A 31 15.58 10.88 -6.93
N ARG A 32 14.32 11.12 -6.60
CA ARG A 32 13.48 12.12 -7.27
C ARG A 32 13.08 13.21 -6.27
N PRO A 33 13.81 14.34 -6.22
CA PRO A 33 13.47 15.46 -5.37
C PRO A 33 12.15 16.09 -5.82
N PHE A 34 11.42 16.67 -4.89
CA PHE A 34 10.26 17.45 -5.24
C PHE A 34 10.65 18.74 -5.97
N PRO A 35 9.93 19.10 -7.04
CA PRO A 35 10.11 20.40 -7.68
C PRO A 35 9.74 21.54 -6.73
N ASP A 36 10.38 22.69 -6.91
CA ASP A 36 10.13 23.91 -6.12
C ASP A 36 8.65 24.30 -6.04
N LYS A 37 7.87 23.97 -7.07
CA LYS A 37 6.43 24.22 -7.11
C LYS A 37 5.68 23.56 -5.94
N ILE A 38 6.07 22.37 -5.51
CA ILE A 38 5.45 21.67 -4.37
C ILE A 38 5.73 22.44 -3.08
N SER A 39 6.99 22.83 -2.84
CA SER A 39 7.38 23.62 -1.67
C SER A 39 6.79 25.01 -1.66
N LEU A 40 6.71 25.67 -2.83
CA LEU A 40 6.14 27.03 -2.95
C LEU A 40 4.64 27.08 -2.67
N LEU A 41 3.93 25.97 -2.90
CA LEU A 41 2.49 25.84 -2.63
C LEU A 41 2.19 25.27 -1.26
N ASP A 42 3.22 24.99 -0.45
CA ASP A 42 3.11 24.38 0.89
C ASP A 42 2.35 23.04 0.87
N ILE A 43 2.61 22.24 -0.17
CA ILE A 43 1.98 20.94 -0.35
C ILE A 43 2.77 19.90 0.44
N GLU A 44 2.07 19.17 1.30
CA GLU A 44 2.62 18.10 2.15
C GLU A 44 2.00 16.74 1.79
N PRO A 45 2.54 16.01 0.80
CA PRO A 45 1.98 14.73 0.39
C PRO A 45 2.02 13.69 1.52
N THR A 46 0.89 13.01 1.72
CA THR A 46 0.70 11.97 2.74
C THR A 46 0.44 10.59 2.16
N VAL A 47 0.04 10.50 0.89
CA VAL A 47 -0.22 9.23 0.17
C VAL A 47 0.57 9.21 -1.12
N LEU A 48 1.11 8.04 -1.45
CA LEU A 48 1.88 7.76 -2.65
C LEU A 48 1.26 6.61 -3.44
N SER A 49 1.11 6.81 -4.74
CA SER A 49 0.77 5.74 -5.67
C SER A 49 1.61 5.82 -6.95
N TRP A 50 1.91 4.67 -7.58
CA TRP A 50 2.53 4.64 -8.89
C TRP A 50 1.50 5.05 -9.96
N SER A 51 1.95 5.82 -10.96
CA SER A 51 1.19 6.14 -12.14
C SER A 51 1.78 5.45 -13.38
N ILE A 52 1.11 5.60 -14.50
CA ILE A 52 1.61 5.14 -15.80
C ILE A 52 2.91 5.87 -16.16
N ALA A 53 3.72 5.27 -17.04
CA ALA A 53 4.95 5.88 -17.56
C ALA A 53 5.93 6.36 -16.47
N ASN A 54 6.04 5.61 -15.38
CA ASN A 54 6.94 5.90 -14.26
C ASN A 54 6.69 7.27 -13.60
N ARG A 55 5.44 7.76 -13.63
CA ARG A 55 4.98 8.93 -12.91
C ARG A 55 4.46 8.52 -11.54
N PHE A 56 4.32 9.47 -10.63
CA PHE A 56 3.76 9.26 -9.31
C PHE A 56 2.51 10.10 -9.11
N LEU A 57 1.58 9.54 -8.37
CA LEU A 57 0.45 10.26 -7.82
C LEU A 57 0.70 10.48 -6.34
N LEU A 58 0.55 11.71 -5.91
CA LEU A 58 0.66 12.12 -4.52
C LEU A 58 -0.66 12.75 -4.10
N LEU A 59 -1.03 12.53 -2.85
CA LEU A 59 -2.20 13.15 -2.26
C LEU A 59 -1.79 13.90 -1.00
N ASP A 60 -2.05 15.19 -0.97
CA ASP A 60 -2.06 15.99 0.25
C ASP A 60 -3.47 15.92 0.85
N GLN A 61 -3.63 15.12 1.89
CA GLN A 61 -4.93 14.94 2.55
C GLN A 61 -5.40 16.20 3.28
N ASN A 62 -4.47 17.02 3.77
CA ASN A 62 -4.79 18.24 4.51
C ASN A 62 -5.35 19.31 3.58
N GLN A 63 -4.68 19.53 2.45
CA GLN A 63 -5.12 20.49 1.42
C GLN A 63 -6.14 19.88 0.44
N ARG A 64 -6.38 18.56 0.49
CA ARG A 64 -7.23 17.82 -0.43
C ARG A 64 -6.78 17.99 -1.89
N GLU A 65 -5.48 18.04 -2.08
CA GLU A 65 -4.86 18.28 -3.36
C GLU A 65 -4.20 17.02 -3.90
N MET A 66 -4.45 16.74 -5.16
CA MET A 66 -3.87 15.62 -5.90
C MET A 66 -2.76 16.16 -6.79
N ILE A 67 -1.64 15.48 -6.79
CA ILE A 67 -0.45 15.85 -7.54
C ILE A 67 -0.05 14.69 -8.44
N GLU A 68 0.13 14.92 -9.71
CA GLU A 68 0.86 14.02 -10.59
C GLU A 68 2.27 14.56 -10.82
N LEU A 69 3.27 13.79 -10.37
CA LEU A 69 4.68 14.11 -10.50
C LEU A 69 5.31 13.27 -11.63
N GLY A 70 5.79 13.93 -12.65
CA GLY A 70 6.46 13.31 -13.77
C GLY A 70 7.94 13.06 -13.54
N THR A 71 8.55 12.30 -14.46
CA THR A 71 9.96 11.90 -14.40
C THR A 71 10.92 13.08 -14.46
N PHE A 72 10.55 14.15 -15.15
CA PHE A 72 11.39 15.33 -15.34
C PHE A 72 10.99 16.52 -14.43
N GLY A 73 10.22 16.25 -13.37
CA GLY A 73 9.79 17.29 -12.42
C GLY A 73 8.58 18.09 -12.91
N ASP A 74 7.91 17.66 -13.97
CA ASP A 74 6.63 18.23 -14.38
C ASP A 74 5.55 17.87 -13.35
N VAL A 75 4.75 18.86 -12.98
CA VAL A 75 3.73 18.74 -11.92
C VAL A 75 2.37 19.18 -12.44
N THR A 76 1.41 18.28 -12.37
CA THR A 76 -0.02 18.56 -12.57
C THR A 76 -0.73 18.54 -11.23
N LEU A 77 -1.60 19.51 -10.98
CA LEU A 77 -2.35 19.64 -9.73
C LEU A 77 -3.84 19.57 -10.01
N ALA A 78 -4.61 18.97 -9.10
CA ALA A 78 -6.05 18.96 -9.13
C ALA A 78 -6.63 18.88 -7.71
N GLY A 79 -7.81 19.47 -7.49
CA GLY A 79 -8.44 19.56 -6.18
C GLY A 79 -8.06 20.84 -5.45
N GLY A 80 -7.74 20.74 -4.17
CA GLY A 80 -7.39 21.85 -3.29
C GLY A 80 -8.60 22.51 -2.61
N LEU A 81 -8.31 23.20 -1.50
CA LEU A 81 -9.30 23.98 -0.74
C LEU A 81 -9.66 25.25 -1.50
N GLY A 82 -10.80 25.24 -2.20
CA GLY A 82 -11.41 26.44 -2.77
C GLY A 82 -10.96 26.83 -4.18
N GLN A 83 -10.23 25.99 -4.90
CA GLN A 83 -9.87 26.25 -6.28
C GLN A 83 -10.52 25.25 -7.23
N GLY A 84 -11.41 25.73 -8.10
CA GLY A 84 -12.00 24.98 -9.21
C GLY A 84 -13.10 23.99 -8.82
N GLY A 85 -14.24 24.14 -9.33
CA GLY A 85 -15.50 23.39 -9.44
C GLY A 85 -15.76 22.07 -8.69
N HIS A 86 -14.79 21.43 -8.10
CA HIS A 86 -14.95 20.21 -7.30
C HIS A 86 -14.31 20.40 -5.93
N THR A 87 -15.14 20.54 -4.91
CA THR A 87 -14.71 20.53 -3.50
C THR A 87 -14.83 19.09 -2.99
N TYR A 88 -13.70 18.52 -2.57
CA TYR A 88 -13.67 17.24 -1.89
C TYR A 88 -13.92 17.41 -0.39
N GLY A 89 -14.59 16.44 0.25
CA GLY A 89 -14.86 16.44 1.68
C GLY A 89 -13.65 16.01 2.50
N ASP A 90 -13.19 14.79 2.26
CA ASP A 90 -12.05 14.19 2.97
C ASP A 90 -11.46 13.06 2.11
N LEU A 91 -10.40 13.38 1.40
CA LEU A 91 -9.71 12.42 0.54
C LEU A 91 -8.83 11.50 1.38
N VAL A 92 -9.12 10.21 1.38
CA VAL A 92 -8.42 9.23 2.21
C VAL A 92 -7.53 8.29 1.42
N TRP A 93 -7.79 8.13 0.13
CA TRP A 93 -7.04 7.19 -0.71
C TRP A 93 -7.08 7.62 -2.18
N MET A 94 -6.03 7.26 -2.89
CA MET A 94 -5.91 7.43 -4.34
C MET A 94 -5.15 6.24 -4.93
N GLY A 95 -5.63 5.72 -6.05
CA GLY A 95 -4.98 4.59 -6.73
C GLY A 95 -5.23 4.60 -8.23
N ILE A 96 -4.54 3.71 -8.93
CA ILE A 96 -4.62 3.57 -10.38
C ILE A 96 -5.36 2.30 -10.75
N SER A 97 -6.35 2.46 -11.61
CA SER A 97 -7.04 1.38 -12.31
C SER A 97 -6.65 1.38 -13.80
N PRO A 98 -6.99 0.32 -14.55
CA PRO A 98 -6.80 0.31 -16.01
C PRO A 98 -7.53 1.45 -16.73
N GLU A 99 -8.60 2.00 -16.14
CA GLU A 99 -9.45 3.04 -16.71
C GLU A 99 -9.02 4.47 -16.35
N GLY A 100 -8.12 4.63 -15.37
CA GLY A 100 -7.67 5.93 -14.88
C GLY A 100 -7.36 5.93 -13.40
N ILE A 101 -7.49 7.11 -12.79
CA ILE A 101 -7.21 7.33 -11.38
C ILE A 101 -8.51 7.32 -10.60
N TRP A 102 -8.53 6.59 -9.49
CA TRP A 102 -9.65 6.56 -8.58
C TRP A 102 -9.27 7.25 -7.28
N VAL A 103 -10.16 8.10 -6.80
CA VAL A 103 -9.97 8.88 -5.59
C VAL A 103 -11.17 8.67 -4.67
N LEU A 104 -10.90 8.42 -3.40
CA LEU A 104 -11.90 8.08 -2.41
C LEU A 104 -12.13 9.24 -1.44
N ASP A 105 -13.37 9.73 -1.40
CA ASP A 105 -13.83 10.73 -0.44
C ASP A 105 -14.67 10.05 0.66
N ARG A 106 -14.13 10.05 1.86
CA ARG A 106 -14.75 9.39 3.02
C ARG A 106 -16.04 10.08 3.47
N ILE A 107 -16.01 11.41 3.59
CA ILE A 107 -17.17 12.16 4.13
C ILE A 107 -18.31 12.15 3.14
N GLU A 108 -18.02 12.39 1.87
CA GLU A 108 -19.05 12.41 0.83
C GLU A 108 -19.50 11.00 0.44
N ASN A 109 -18.76 9.95 0.83
CA ASN A 109 -18.94 8.57 0.39
C ASN A 109 -19.00 8.47 -1.14
N LEU A 110 -17.97 9.02 -1.77
CA LEU A 110 -17.84 9.12 -3.21
C LEU A 110 -16.53 8.49 -3.69
N ILE A 111 -16.58 7.88 -4.86
CA ILE A 111 -15.44 7.52 -5.67
C ILE A 111 -15.44 8.45 -6.89
N SER A 112 -14.40 9.26 -7.01
CA SER A 112 -14.17 10.09 -8.19
C SER A 112 -13.22 9.38 -9.14
N HIS A 113 -13.60 9.28 -10.39
CA HIS A 113 -12.77 8.75 -11.46
C HIS A 113 -12.18 9.92 -12.24
N LEU A 114 -10.88 9.92 -12.40
CA LEU A 114 -10.11 10.93 -13.11
C LEU A 114 -9.37 10.27 -14.28
N ASP A 115 -9.14 11.02 -15.33
CA ASP A 115 -8.18 10.60 -16.35
C ASP A 115 -6.73 10.71 -15.81
N PHE A 116 -5.75 10.24 -16.59
CA PHE A 116 -4.33 10.30 -16.20
C PHE A 116 -3.74 11.72 -16.20
N ARG A 117 -4.55 12.75 -16.49
CA ARG A 117 -4.20 14.18 -16.37
C ARG A 117 -4.92 14.85 -15.20
N LEU A 118 -5.52 14.04 -14.32
CA LEU A 118 -6.32 14.47 -13.17
C LEU A 118 -7.61 15.23 -13.55
N ASN A 119 -8.10 15.13 -14.79
CA ASN A 119 -9.39 15.69 -15.14
C ASN A 119 -10.53 14.77 -14.68
N PRO A 120 -11.61 15.32 -14.07
CA PRO A 120 -12.74 14.53 -13.64
C PRO A 120 -13.45 13.88 -14.84
N VAL A 121 -13.75 12.58 -14.72
CA VAL A 121 -14.47 11.79 -15.73
C VAL A 121 -15.88 11.47 -15.25
N LYS A 122 -16.01 10.90 -14.06
CA LYS A 122 -17.27 10.55 -13.41
C LYS A 122 -17.12 10.50 -11.91
N THR A 123 -18.26 10.47 -11.22
CA THR A 123 -18.30 10.27 -9.76
C THR A 123 -19.37 9.23 -9.45
N GLU A 124 -19.05 8.30 -8.55
CA GLU A 124 -19.94 7.21 -8.13
C GLU A 124 -20.16 7.28 -6.62
N LYS A 125 -21.44 7.13 -6.20
CA LYS A 125 -21.77 7.12 -4.78
C LYS A 125 -21.58 5.73 -4.19
N ILE A 126 -21.06 5.70 -2.96
CA ILE A 126 -20.99 4.49 -2.16
C ILE A 126 -22.27 4.41 -1.33
N GLU A 127 -23.20 3.53 -1.72
CA GLU A 127 -24.47 3.31 -1.04
C GLU A 127 -24.63 1.82 -0.67
N PRO A 128 -24.96 1.50 0.62
CA PRO A 128 -25.17 2.43 1.74
C PRO A 128 -23.88 3.13 2.16
N ARG A 129 -23.99 4.24 2.91
CA ARG A 129 -22.82 4.98 3.42
C ARG A 129 -22.02 4.12 4.39
N ILE A 130 -20.75 3.87 4.08
CA ILE A 130 -19.85 3.06 4.90
C ILE A 130 -18.68 3.86 5.49
N PHE A 131 -18.48 5.12 5.09
CA PHE A 131 -17.40 5.99 5.53
C PHE A 131 -16.02 5.31 5.46
N PRO A 132 -15.54 4.94 4.27
CA PRO A 132 -14.32 4.16 4.13
C PRO A 132 -13.08 4.96 4.57
N GLU A 133 -12.20 4.35 5.36
CA GLU A 133 -10.98 4.98 5.88
C GLU A 133 -9.71 4.56 5.10
N ASN A 134 -9.76 3.45 4.39
CA ASN A 134 -8.67 2.97 3.55
C ASN A 134 -9.23 2.18 2.38
N ALA A 135 -8.46 2.08 1.31
CA ALA A 135 -8.83 1.30 0.14
C ALA A 135 -7.62 0.66 -0.53
N THR A 136 -7.88 -0.37 -1.33
CA THR A 136 -6.90 -0.97 -2.24
C THR A 136 -7.60 -1.55 -3.45
N LEU A 137 -6.94 -1.50 -4.62
CA LEU A 137 -7.43 -2.07 -5.87
C LEU A 137 -6.77 -3.42 -6.14
N ASP A 138 -7.56 -4.39 -6.58
CA ASP A 138 -7.02 -5.62 -7.11
C ASP A 138 -6.65 -5.49 -8.61
N PRO A 139 -5.90 -6.45 -9.17
CA PRO A 139 -5.52 -6.43 -10.58
C PRO A 139 -6.71 -6.48 -11.57
N TRP A 140 -7.90 -6.81 -11.11
CA TRP A 140 -9.12 -6.90 -11.94
C TRP A 140 -10.00 -5.66 -11.84
N GLY A 141 -9.59 -4.66 -11.03
CA GLY A 141 -10.30 -3.39 -10.89
C GLY A 141 -11.39 -3.39 -9.81
N ARG A 142 -11.45 -4.40 -8.92
CA ARG A 142 -12.32 -4.34 -7.75
C ARG A 142 -11.67 -3.47 -6.68
N LEU A 143 -12.44 -2.53 -6.14
CA LEU A 143 -11.98 -1.66 -5.05
C LEU A 143 -12.43 -2.25 -3.70
N PHE A 144 -11.47 -2.55 -2.86
CA PHE A 144 -11.68 -3.00 -1.49
C PHE A 144 -11.68 -1.80 -0.57
N LEU A 145 -12.76 -1.62 0.18
CA LEU A 145 -13.02 -0.47 1.04
C LEU A 145 -13.09 -0.91 2.50
N TYR A 146 -12.19 -0.43 3.32
CA TYR A 146 -12.27 -0.65 4.76
C TYR A 146 -13.14 0.39 5.43
N SER A 147 -14.15 -0.05 6.14
CA SER A 147 -14.98 0.77 7.02
C SER A 147 -14.73 0.40 8.48
N ARG A 148 -14.20 1.35 9.24
CA ARG A 148 -14.02 1.20 10.67
C ARG A 148 -15.37 1.16 11.41
N THR A 149 -16.33 1.95 10.93
CA THR A 149 -17.68 1.99 11.51
C THR A 149 -18.34 0.62 11.52
N TYR A 150 -18.18 -0.15 10.43
CA TYR A 150 -18.72 -1.50 10.32
C TYR A 150 -17.72 -2.59 10.72
N ASN A 151 -16.47 -2.22 10.99
CA ASN A 151 -15.35 -3.13 11.19
C ASN A 151 -15.32 -4.23 10.13
N SER A 152 -15.38 -3.81 8.87
CA SER A 152 -15.57 -4.70 7.72
C SER A 152 -14.89 -4.16 6.48
N ILE A 153 -14.57 -5.06 5.56
CA ILE A 153 -14.08 -4.73 4.22
C ILE A 153 -15.19 -5.05 3.23
N PHE A 154 -15.51 -4.08 2.40
CA PHE A 154 -16.50 -4.18 1.35
C PHE A 154 -15.81 -4.19 -0.02
N ILE A 155 -16.50 -4.68 -1.04
CA ILE A 155 -16.07 -4.57 -2.43
C ILE A 155 -16.99 -3.61 -3.16
N PHE A 156 -16.38 -2.68 -3.88
CA PHE A 156 -17.04 -1.84 -4.86
C PHE A 156 -16.60 -2.28 -6.26
N GLU A 157 -17.55 -2.67 -7.07
CA GLU A 157 -17.31 -3.09 -8.46
C GLU A 157 -18.52 -2.78 -9.34
N ASN A 158 -18.32 -2.56 -10.62
CA ASN A 158 -19.38 -2.23 -11.58
C ASN A 158 -20.28 -1.06 -11.14
N GLY A 159 -19.71 -0.06 -10.47
CA GLY A 159 -20.42 1.14 -10.03
C GLY A 159 -21.29 0.96 -8.78
N SER A 160 -21.15 -0.13 -8.05
CA SER A 160 -21.96 -0.41 -6.87
C SER A 160 -21.18 -1.11 -5.76
N LEU A 161 -21.59 -0.86 -4.53
CA LEU A 161 -21.13 -1.59 -3.37
C LEU A 161 -21.86 -2.94 -3.29
N LEU A 162 -21.13 -4.04 -3.04
CA LEU A 162 -21.78 -5.32 -2.78
C LEU A 162 -22.57 -5.24 -1.47
N GLU A 163 -23.77 -5.85 -1.45
CA GLU A 163 -24.69 -5.80 -0.29
C GLU A 163 -24.11 -6.36 1.00
N GLN A 164 -23.27 -7.39 0.88
CA GLN A 164 -22.64 -8.01 2.04
C GLN A 164 -21.16 -7.63 2.10
N PRO A 165 -20.62 -7.42 3.32
CA PRO A 165 -19.18 -7.23 3.46
C PRO A 165 -18.43 -8.45 2.94
N PHE A 166 -17.37 -8.21 2.19
CA PHE A 166 -16.47 -9.24 1.70
C PHE A 166 -15.76 -9.95 2.86
N ILE A 167 -15.34 -9.17 3.88
CA ILE A 167 -14.76 -9.67 5.11
C ILE A 167 -15.42 -8.93 6.28
N ASN A 168 -16.06 -9.65 7.18
CA ASN A 168 -16.54 -9.10 8.43
C ASN A 168 -15.48 -9.37 9.51
N LEU A 169 -14.66 -8.38 9.81
CA LEU A 169 -13.55 -8.51 10.75
C LEU A 169 -14.01 -8.88 12.18
N SER A 170 -15.22 -8.46 12.58
CA SER A 170 -15.76 -8.84 13.88
C SER A 170 -16.12 -10.32 13.98
N ARG A 171 -16.33 -11.01 12.84
CA ARG A 171 -16.56 -12.46 12.82
C ARG A 171 -15.27 -13.26 12.70
N GLU A 172 -14.27 -12.69 12.02
CA GLU A 172 -12.98 -13.34 11.77
C GLU A 172 -12.05 -13.29 12.99
N PHE A 173 -12.29 -12.34 13.88
CA PHE A 173 -11.42 -12.10 15.04
C PHE A 173 -12.25 -12.01 16.33
N GLU A 174 -11.72 -12.55 17.41
CA GLU A 174 -12.35 -12.47 18.74
C GLU A 174 -12.32 -11.05 19.32
N LYS A 175 -11.42 -10.19 18.82
CA LYS A 175 -11.23 -8.80 19.23
C LYS A 175 -11.43 -7.85 18.06
N THR A 176 -11.77 -6.60 18.34
CA THR A 176 -11.79 -5.55 17.33
C THR A 176 -10.38 -5.32 16.78
N ILE A 177 -10.23 -5.42 15.47
CA ILE A 177 -8.98 -5.13 14.78
C ILE A 177 -8.97 -3.64 14.39
N HIS A 178 -7.95 -2.93 14.87
CA HIS A 178 -7.65 -1.59 14.38
C HIS A 178 -6.66 -1.71 13.23
N MET A 179 -7.16 -1.50 12.02
CA MET A 179 -6.33 -1.56 10.80
C MET A 179 -5.44 -0.33 10.71
N LYS A 180 -4.17 -0.53 10.41
CA LYS A 180 -3.23 0.51 10.03
C LYS A 180 -3.10 0.64 8.54
N ASP A 181 -2.95 -0.51 7.87
CA ASP A 181 -2.75 -0.54 6.43
C ASP A 181 -3.32 -1.81 5.82
N MET A 182 -3.67 -1.75 4.54
CA MET A 182 -4.07 -2.90 3.76
C MET A 182 -3.55 -2.81 2.33
N SER A 183 -3.19 -3.94 1.79
CA SER A 183 -2.69 -4.05 0.43
C SER A 183 -3.14 -5.36 -0.20
N ILE A 184 -3.15 -5.40 -1.53
CA ILE A 184 -3.50 -6.59 -2.29
C ILE A 184 -2.34 -6.97 -3.20
N ASN A 185 -2.10 -8.28 -3.36
CA ASN A 185 -1.05 -8.77 -4.25
C ASN A 185 -1.59 -9.05 -5.66
N GLN A 186 -0.72 -9.46 -6.57
CA GLN A 186 -1.10 -9.79 -7.95
C GLN A 186 -2.00 -11.03 -8.08
N ASP A 187 -2.04 -11.89 -7.06
CA ASP A 187 -2.89 -13.07 -7.01
C ASP A 187 -4.27 -12.77 -6.43
N GLY A 188 -4.50 -11.53 -5.97
CA GLY A 188 -5.72 -11.07 -5.35
C GLY A 188 -5.85 -11.44 -3.86
N ASP A 189 -4.74 -11.86 -3.23
CA ASP A 189 -4.73 -12.05 -1.78
C ASP A 189 -4.62 -10.70 -1.10
N LEU A 190 -5.45 -10.49 -0.09
CA LEU A 190 -5.49 -9.29 0.73
C LEU A 190 -4.65 -9.49 2.00
N GLY A 191 -3.75 -8.57 2.27
CA GLY A 191 -3.04 -8.43 3.53
C GLY A 191 -3.55 -7.25 4.32
N ILE A 192 -3.70 -7.42 5.63
CA ILE A 192 -4.10 -6.40 6.59
C ILE A 192 -3.03 -6.30 7.67
N LEU A 193 -2.49 -5.12 7.88
CA LEU A 193 -1.63 -4.80 9.01
C LEU A 193 -2.48 -4.20 10.13
N SER A 194 -2.47 -4.83 11.29
CA SER A 194 -3.20 -4.36 12.47
C SER A 194 -2.32 -3.50 13.38
N ALA A 195 -2.95 -2.68 14.21
CA ALA A 195 -2.27 -1.78 15.14
C ALA A 195 -1.48 -2.51 16.24
N ASP A 196 -1.84 -3.74 16.54
CA ASP A 196 -1.12 -4.61 17.47
C ASP A 196 0.09 -5.32 16.85
N GLY A 197 0.39 -5.02 15.57
CA GLY A 197 1.59 -5.47 14.89
C GLY A 197 1.47 -6.87 14.31
N GLU A 198 0.27 -7.33 14.02
CA GLU A 198 0.01 -8.58 13.29
C GLU A 198 -0.36 -8.30 11.83
N VAL A 199 0.03 -9.20 10.94
CA VAL A 199 -0.37 -9.21 9.53
C VAL A 199 -1.28 -10.40 9.28
N HIS A 200 -2.50 -10.12 8.84
CA HIS A 200 -3.52 -11.12 8.56
C HIS A 200 -3.73 -11.23 7.06
N PHE A 201 -3.79 -12.45 6.55
CA PHE A 201 -4.00 -12.71 5.13
C PHE A 201 -5.35 -13.33 4.85
N PHE A 202 -5.94 -12.90 3.74
CA PHE A 202 -7.18 -13.43 3.20
C PHE A 202 -6.96 -13.75 1.73
N ASN A 203 -7.47 -14.89 1.28
CA ASN A 203 -7.41 -15.23 -0.13
C ASN A 203 -8.42 -14.38 -0.94
N ARG A 204 -8.35 -14.50 -2.27
CA ARG A 204 -9.25 -13.79 -3.20
C ARG A 204 -10.75 -14.06 -3.01
N LEU A 205 -11.13 -15.03 -2.17
CA LEU A 205 -12.50 -15.36 -1.80
C LEU A 205 -12.88 -14.81 -0.41
N GLY A 206 -12.01 -14.03 0.24
CA GLY A 206 -12.23 -13.48 1.56
C GLY A 206 -12.04 -14.48 2.71
N GLN A 207 -11.50 -15.66 2.44
CA GLN A 207 -11.25 -16.67 3.46
C GLN A 207 -9.92 -16.38 4.18
N LYS A 208 -9.99 -16.30 5.50
CA LYS A 208 -8.83 -16.08 6.36
C LYS A 208 -7.79 -17.17 6.16
N GLN A 209 -6.57 -16.75 5.99
CA GLN A 209 -5.37 -17.58 5.93
C GLN A 209 -4.56 -17.46 7.22
N ASN A 210 -3.26 -17.70 7.14
CA ASN A 210 -2.37 -17.56 8.28
C ASN A 210 -2.21 -16.08 8.68
N SER A 211 -1.96 -15.86 9.98
CA SER A 211 -1.51 -14.58 10.51
C SER A 211 -0.05 -14.70 10.96
N TYR A 212 0.68 -13.60 10.85
CA TYR A 212 2.09 -13.53 11.21
C TYR A 212 2.37 -12.26 11.99
N PRO A 213 3.29 -12.28 12.97
CA PRO A 213 3.75 -11.05 13.57
C PRO A 213 4.49 -10.19 12.51
N SER A 214 4.36 -8.87 12.60
CA SER A 214 5.10 -7.95 11.74
C SER A 214 6.63 -8.05 11.93
N GLY A 215 7.07 -8.49 13.10
CA GLY A 215 8.48 -8.66 13.45
C GLY A 215 9.24 -7.36 13.67
N ILE A 216 8.63 -6.20 13.47
CA ILE A 216 9.22 -4.87 13.70
C ILE A 216 8.33 -4.00 14.58
N ILE A 217 8.97 -3.15 15.37
CA ILE A 217 8.26 -2.20 16.23
C ILE A 217 7.69 -1.07 15.38
N ASN A 218 6.44 -0.69 15.68
CA ASN A 218 5.73 0.38 14.99
C ASN A 218 5.67 0.17 13.48
N ALA A 219 5.30 -1.04 13.03
CA ALA A 219 4.96 -1.30 11.65
C ALA A 219 3.82 -0.37 11.21
N GLU A 220 3.97 0.28 10.07
CA GLU A 220 3.00 1.26 9.54
C GLU A 220 2.52 0.89 8.14
N PHE A 221 3.38 0.33 7.30
CA PHE A 221 3.12 0.07 5.90
C PHE A 221 3.21 -1.42 5.61
N LEU A 222 2.25 -1.93 4.84
CA LEU A 222 2.23 -3.31 4.36
C LEU A 222 2.19 -3.30 2.84
N THR A 223 3.13 -3.96 2.20
CA THR A 223 3.19 -3.96 0.75
C THR A 223 3.71 -5.27 0.16
N PRO A 224 3.13 -5.76 -0.95
CA PRO A 224 3.64 -6.91 -1.66
C PRO A 224 4.74 -6.48 -2.65
N ILE A 225 5.91 -7.12 -2.59
CA ILE A 225 6.97 -6.95 -3.57
C ILE A 225 7.22 -8.31 -4.22
N ARG A 226 6.90 -8.44 -5.50
CA ARG A 226 7.08 -9.69 -6.27
C ARG A 226 6.51 -10.94 -5.57
N GLY A 227 5.28 -10.84 -5.09
CA GLY A 227 4.58 -11.95 -4.42
C GLY A 227 5.00 -12.23 -2.98
N SER A 228 6.04 -11.57 -2.47
CA SER A 228 6.42 -11.61 -1.06
C SER A 228 5.90 -10.39 -0.32
N TRP A 229 5.45 -10.58 0.91
CA TRP A 229 4.90 -9.52 1.74
C TRP A 229 5.94 -8.91 2.65
N PHE A 230 5.95 -7.59 2.72
CA PHE A 230 6.86 -6.82 3.54
C PHE A 230 6.08 -5.81 4.39
N VAL A 231 6.56 -5.60 5.59
CA VAL A 231 6.14 -4.48 6.45
C VAL A 231 7.29 -3.51 6.61
N PHE A 232 6.97 -2.23 6.69
CA PHE A 232 7.95 -1.17 6.96
C PHE A 232 7.44 -0.26 8.07
N ASN A 233 8.35 0.41 8.76
CA ASN A 233 8.02 1.47 9.70
C ASN A 233 8.53 2.84 9.21
N LYS A 234 8.14 3.90 9.89
CA LYS A 234 8.52 5.28 9.56
C LYS A 234 10.03 5.55 9.66
N LEU A 235 10.81 4.63 10.25
CA LEU A 235 12.27 4.72 10.32
C LEU A 235 12.97 4.00 9.14
N GLY A 236 12.21 3.50 8.16
CA GLY A 236 12.74 2.77 7.02
C GLY A 236 13.23 1.35 7.35
N LYS A 237 12.94 0.84 8.54
CA LYS A 237 13.16 -0.57 8.88
C LYS A 237 12.02 -1.40 8.37
N GLY A 238 12.31 -2.57 7.83
CA GLY A 238 11.33 -3.49 7.29
C GLY A 238 11.61 -4.94 7.65
N MET A 239 10.63 -5.77 7.37
CA MET A 239 10.67 -7.21 7.60
C MET A 239 9.89 -7.93 6.50
N SER A 240 10.42 -9.01 5.96
CA SER A 240 9.66 -9.97 5.18
C SER A 240 8.72 -10.74 6.10
N VAL A 241 7.42 -10.69 5.85
CA VAL A 241 6.41 -11.21 6.79
C VAL A 241 6.52 -12.72 6.99
N LYS A 242 6.73 -13.48 5.92
CA LYS A 242 6.80 -14.96 6.01
C LYS A 242 8.17 -15.48 6.44
N SER A 243 9.25 -14.93 5.89
CA SER A 243 10.62 -15.37 6.22
C SER A 243 11.17 -14.77 7.50
N GLN A 244 10.54 -13.70 8.01
CA GLN A 244 11.02 -12.93 9.18
C GLN A 244 12.45 -12.39 9.01
N GLU A 245 12.82 -12.09 7.76
CA GLU A 245 14.11 -11.50 7.43
C GLU A 245 14.05 -9.99 7.45
N MET A 246 15.00 -9.39 8.12
CA MET A 246 15.13 -7.94 8.17
C MET A 246 15.54 -7.37 6.81
N VAL A 247 14.87 -6.29 6.43
CA VAL A 247 15.22 -5.47 5.27
C VAL A 247 15.23 -4.01 5.70
N SER A 248 16.04 -3.20 5.06
CA SER A 248 16.07 -1.75 5.34
C SER A 248 16.02 -0.97 4.05
N ILE A 249 15.36 0.17 4.09
CA ILE A 249 15.34 1.15 3.02
C ILE A 249 16.67 1.89 3.05
N PRO A 250 17.57 1.70 2.06
CA PRO A 250 18.86 2.39 2.06
C PRO A 250 18.63 3.88 1.80
N GLY A 251 19.31 4.74 2.55
CA GLY A 251 19.22 6.20 2.37
C GLY A 251 17.85 6.80 2.67
N ALA A 252 17.02 6.10 3.45
CA ALA A 252 15.71 6.63 3.82
C ALA A 252 15.85 7.95 4.59
N SER A 253 15.21 8.99 4.09
CA SER A 253 14.92 10.18 4.91
C SER A 253 13.78 9.84 5.84
N VAL A 254 14.01 10.01 7.12
CA VAL A 254 12.98 9.76 8.13
C VAL A 254 12.29 11.07 8.53
N PRO A 255 10.98 11.02 8.74
CA PRO A 255 10.14 9.84 8.65
C PRO A 255 9.82 9.44 7.20
N VAL A 256 9.74 8.14 6.93
CA VAL A 256 9.05 7.61 5.76
C VAL A 256 7.56 7.95 5.93
N ILE A 257 6.97 8.56 4.91
CA ILE A 257 5.59 9.02 4.94
C ILE A 257 4.66 7.94 4.39
N ASP A 258 5.02 7.35 3.24
CA ASP A 258 4.25 6.28 2.60
C ASP A 258 5.14 5.44 1.68
N VAL A 259 4.65 4.27 1.27
CA VAL A 259 5.33 3.37 0.35
C VAL A 259 4.36 2.82 -0.69
N ALA A 260 4.83 2.72 -1.92
CA ALA A 260 4.08 2.10 -3.00
C ALA A 260 4.94 1.12 -3.77
N THR A 261 4.35 0.06 -4.31
CA THR A 261 5.08 -0.95 -5.07
C THR A 261 4.56 -1.10 -6.49
N MET A 262 5.48 -1.40 -7.39
CA MET A 262 5.18 -1.82 -8.74
C MET A 262 6.18 -2.91 -9.16
N ASN A 263 5.69 -4.14 -9.31
CA ASN A 263 6.52 -5.31 -9.65
C ASN A 263 7.63 -5.58 -8.62
N ARG A 264 8.88 -5.22 -8.95
CA ARG A 264 10.07 -5.38 -8.10
C ARG A 264 10.54 -4.09 -7.48
N SER A 265 9.88 -3.00 -7.80
CA SER A 265 10.28 -1.66 -7.37
C SER A 265 9.43 -1.23 -6.19
N LEU A 266 10.08 -0.59 -5.24
CA LEU A 266 9.48 0.08 -4.09
C LEU A 266 9.73 1.58 -4.24
N ALA A 267 8.69 2.37 -4.26
CA ALA A 267 8.77 3.81 -4.11
C ALA A 267 8.52 4.16 -2.64
N VAL A 268 9.29 5.08 -2.12
CA VAL A 268 9.24 5.53 -0.74
C VAL A 268 9.07 7.04 -0.74
N LEU A 269 7.98 7.50 -0.17
CA LEU A 269 7.68 8.91 0.01
C LEU A 269 8.40 9.44 1.25
N SER A 270 9.12 10.52 1.09
CA SER A 270 9.72 11.32 2.15
C SER A 270 9.19 12.76 2.08
N GLN A 271 9.59 13.62 3.00
CA GLN A 271 9.07 14.99 3.07
C GLN A 271 9.39 15.83 1.82
N ASP A 272 10.53 15.58 1.17
CA ASP A 272 11.09 16.41 0.10
C ASP A 272 11.43 15.64 -1.18
N HIS A 273 11.19 14.32 -1.18
CA HIS A 273 11.52 13.47 -2.34
C HIS A 273 10.81 12.13 -2.35
N ILE A 274 10.88 11.45 -3.49
CA ILE A 274 10.57 10.03 -3.65
C ILE A 274 11.86 9.28 -3.94
N LEU A 275 12.09 8.22 -3.16
CA LEU A 275 13.19 7.28 -3.38
C LEU A 275 12.68 6.03 -4.09
N ILE A 276 13.27 5.68 -5.23
CA ILE A 276 12.88 4.48 -5.99
C ILE A 276 13.94 3.41 -5.77
N LEU A 277 13.50 2.25 -5.32
CA LEU A 277 14.34 1.11 -4.97
C LEU A 277 14.00 -0.11 -5.84
N ASN A 278 15.03 -0.92 -6.10
CA ASN A 278 14.86 -2.24 -6.70
C ASN A 278 15.07 -3.33 -5.63
N ALA A 279 14.14 -4.25 -5.54
CA ALA A 279 14.23 -5.41 -4.67
C ALA A 279 14.94 -6.56 -5.40
N LYS A 280 16.05 -7.01 -4.86
CA LYS A 280 16.80 -8.18 -5.31
C LYS A 280 16.53 -9.34 -4.36
N PHE A 281 16.03 -10.42 -4.92
CA PHE A 281 15.81 -11.70 -4.23
C PHE A 281 16.97 -12.63 -4.60
N LYS A 282 17.75 -13.08 -3.62
CA LYS A 282 18.85 -14.03 -3.83
C LYS A 282 18.36 -15.45 -3.70
#